data_b573065cb7b702399f8bb5cdc8b024ce
#
_entry.id   b573065cb7b702399f8bb5cdc8b024ce
#
_cell.length_a   1.000
_cell.length_b   1.000
_cell.length_c   1.000
_cell.angle_alpha   90.00
_cell.angle_beta   90.00
_cell.angle_gamma   90.00
#
_symmetry.space_group_name_H-M   'P 1'
#
loop_
_entity.id
_entity.type
_entity.pdbx_description
1 polymer ?
#
loop_
_entity_poly.entity_id
_entity_poly.type
_entity_poly.pdbx_seq_one_letter_code
_entity_poly.pdbx_strand_id
1 'polypeptide(L)'
;MDRREQVQYLNQTLLAEMPQYREQAEAFPVDAFSQRRLLRSLMNVRPPMPLAPKFLEVQDALLSAEREEKGVVNGDALPPTAGDPRLVLWQGDITRLRADAIVDADNSALLGCFAPCHGCIDNAIHSAAGLQLRDACSRIMLAQGCPEPNGQAKL
;
A
#
# COMPACT_ATOMS: atom_id res chain seq x y z
N MET A 1 -18.31 -5.70 9.99
CA MET A 1 -18.24 -4.31 9.48
C MET A 1 -18.42 -4.37 7.98
N ASP A 2 -19.33 -3.57 7.45
CA ASP A 2 -19.41 -3.37 6.00
C ASP A 2 -18.24 -2.46 5.53
N ARG A 3 -18.09 -2.27 4.20
CA ARG A 3 -16.99 -1.49 3.63
C ARG A 3 -16.98 -0.03 4.12
N ARG A 4 -18.14 0.58 4.24
CA ARG A 4 -18.26 1.97 4.69
C ARG A 4 -17.80 2.11 6.15
N GLU A 5 -18.25 1.19 6.99
CA GLU A 5 -17.83 1.12 8.39
C GLU A 5 -16.31 0.87 8.54
N GLN A 6 -15.73 -0.01 7.69
CA GLN A 6 -14.28 -0.26 7.68
C GLN A 6 -13.51 1.02 7.34
N VAL A 7 -13.88 1.71 6.26
CA VAL A 7 -13.23 2.97 5.84
C VAL A 7 -13.38 4.04 6.91
N GLN A 8 -14.55 4.17 7.51
CA GLN A 8 -14.81 5.14 8.57
C GLN A 8 -13.95 4.85 9.81
N TYR A 9 -13.89 3.61 10.25
CA TYR A 9 -13.07 3.18 11.39
C TYR A 9 -11.58 3.48 11.15
N LEU A 10 -11.06 3.13 9.98
CA LEU A 10 -9.65 3.37 9.61
C LEU A 10 -9.34 4.87 9.53
N ASN A 11 -10.19 5.68 8.91
CA ASN A 11 -10.04 7.12 8.85
C ASN A 11 -10.02 7.75 10.25
N GLN A 12 -10.96 7.39 11.12
CA GLN A 12 -11.03 7.90 12.49
C GLN A 12 -9.79 7.53 13.29
N THR A 13 -9.31 6.29 13.17
CA THR A 13 -8.10 5.83 13.85
C THR A 13 -6.88 6.63 13.40
N LEU A 14 -6.69 6.80 12.09
CA LEU A 14 -5.54 7.55 11.55
C LEU A 14 -5.62 9.05 11.88
N LEU A 15 -6.81 9.64 11.91
CA LEU A 15 -7.00 11.04 12.33
C LEU A 15 -6.81 11.23 13.84
N ALA A 16 -7.02 10.20 14.64
CA ALA A 16 -6.69 10.24 16.08
C ALA A 16 -5.17 10.21 16.30
N GLU A 17 -4.43 9.44 15.48
CA GLU A 17 -2.96 9.40 15.50
C GLU A 17 -2.33 10.68 14.92
N MET A 18 -2.98 11.30 13.94
CA MET A 18 -2.46 12.44 13.16
C MET A 18 -3.43 13.63 13.19
N PRO A 19 -3.66 14.26 14.36
CA PRO A 19 -4.67 15.30 14.52
C PRO A 19 -4.44 16.55 13.65
N GLN A 20 -3.22 16.77 13.16
CA GLN A 20 -2.87 17.87 12.25
C GLN A 20 -3.59 17.80 10.89
N TYR A 21 -4.15 16.64 10.51
CA TYR A 21 -4.88 16.47 9.25
C TYR A 21 -6.41 16.57 9.41
N ARG A 22 -6.94 16.82 10.61
CA ARG A 22 -8.40 16.84 10.85
C ARG A 22 -9.12 17.91 10.04
N GLU A 23 -8.62 19.13 10.04
CA GLU A 23 -9.22 20.24 9.29
C GLU A 23 -9.25 19.92 7.78
N GLN A 24 -8.17 19.38 7.24
CA GLN A 24 -8.12 18.97 5.83
C GLN A 24 -9.08 17.79 5.53
N ALA A 25 -9.23 16.86 6.47
CA ALA A 25 -10.13 15.72 6.33
C ALA A 25 -11.62 16.14 6.35
N GLU A 26 -11.99 17.17 7.11
CA GLU A 26 -13.33 17.73 7.15
C GLU A 26 -13.77 18.32 5.79
N ALA A 27 -12.82 18.75 4.96
CA ALA A 27 -13.09 19.22 3.60
C ALA A 27 -13.39 18.10 2.59
N PHE A 28 -13.16 16.82 2.94
CA PHE A 28 -13.50 15.70 2.07
C PHE A 28 -15.01 15.43 2.09
N PRO A 29 -15.63 15.25 0.91
CA PRO A 29 -17.03 14.83 0.83
C PRO A 29 -17.30 13.51 1.57
N VAL A 30 -18.52 13.35 2.07
CA VAL A 30 -18.91 12.15 2.85
C VAL A 30 -19.27 10.93 2.00
N ASP A 31 -19.19 11.03 0.67
CA ASP A 31 -19.42 9.91 -0.24
C ASP A 31 -18.33 8.83 -0.13
N ALA A 32 -18.68 7.60 -0.52
CA ALA A 32 -17.80 6.44 -0.36
C ALA A 32 -16.46 6.58 -1.10
N PHE A 33 -16.45 7.17 -2.30
CA PHE A 33 -15.24 7.36 -3.10
C PHE A 33 -14.29 8.36 -2.42
N SER A 34 -14.81 9.51 -2.00
CA SER A 34 -14.03 10.56 -1.33
C SER A 34 -13.47 10.06 0.00
N GLN A 35 -14.26 9.35 0.81
CA GLN A 35 -13.81 8.78 2.08
C GLN A 35 -12.75 7.69 1.89
N ARG A 36 -12.85 6.84 0.86
CA ARG A 36 -11.81 5.86 0.53
C ARG A 36 -10.53 6.55 0.03
N ARG A 37 -10.64 7.66 -0.69
CA ARG A 37 -9.50 8.48 -1.13
C ARG A 37 -8.83 9.18 0.06
N LEU A 38 -9.60 9.68 1.02
CA LEU A 38 -9.09 10.19 2.29
C LEU A 38 -8.28 9.13 3.03
N LEU A 39 -8.80 7.90 3.14
CA LEU A 39 -8.08 6.78 3.75
C LEU A 39 -6.71 6.55 3.09
N ARG A 40 -6.67 6.49 1.75
CA ARG A 40 -5.40 6.34 1.03
C ARG A 40 -4.44 7.49 1.33
N SER A 41 -4.94 8.73 1.34
CA SER A 41 -4.13 9.92 1.66
C SER A 41 -3.52 9.81 3.06
N LEU A 42 -4.32 9.45 4.07
CA LEU A 42 -3.86 9.29 5.44
C LEU A 42 -2.84 8.16 5.59
N MET A 43 -3.08 7.01 4.94
CA MET A 43 -2.11 5.91 4.89
C MET A 43 -0.78 6.34 4.25
N ASN A 44 -0.82 7.16 3.20
CA ASN A 44 0.39 7.63 2.54
C ASN A 44 1.23 8.55 3.44
N VAL A 45 0.62 9.46 4.18
CA VAL A 45 1.34 10.43 5.03
C VAL A 45 1.71 9.89 6.41
N ARG A 46 1.14 8.77 6.84
CA ARG A 46 1.42 8.19 8.16
C ARG A 46 2.88 7.71 8.25
N PRO A 47 3.67 8.20 9.22
CA PRO A 47 5.00 7.67 9.45
C PRO A 47 4.93 6.23 9.99
N PRO A 48 6.04 5.46 9.92
CA PRO A 48 6.10 4.15 10.54
C PRO A 48 5.93 4.27 12.07
N MET A 49 4.89 3.63 12.59
CA MET A 49 4.54 3.56 14.00
C MET A 49 3.86 2.22 14.28
N PRO A 50 3.90 1.70 15.51
CA PRO A 50 3.22 0.48 15.88
C PRO A 50 1.74 0.51 15.47
N LEU A 51 1.22 -0.62 14.99
CA LEU A 51 -0.15 -0.77 14.53
C LEU A 51 -0.95 -1.62 15.53
N ALA A 52 -2.13 -1.15 15.89
CA ALA A 52 -3.04 -1.92 16.72
C ALA A 52 -3.54 -3.17 15.96
N PRO A 53 -3.62 -4.36 16.58
CA PRO A 53 -4.09 -5.58 15.91
C PRO A 53 -5.44 -5.40 15.22
N LYS A 54 -6.37 -4.68 15.85
CA LYS A 54 -7.71 -4.41 15.27
C LYS A 54 -7.64 -3.54 14.01
N PHE A 55 -6.70 -2.58 13.97
CA PHE A 55 -6.49 -1.77 12.77
C PHE A 55 -6.04 -2.65 11.60
N LEU A 56 -5.04 -3.52 11.84
CA LEU A 56 -4.54 -4.45 10.82
C LEU A 56 -5.64 -5.38 10.32
N GLU A 57 -6.40 -6.01 11.21
CA GLU A 57 -7.52 -6.87 10.83
C GLU A 57 -8.51 -6.18 9.88
N VAL A 58 -8.92 -4.95 10.20
CA VAL A 58 -9.88 -4.20 9.40
C VAL A 58 -9.27 -3.72 8.08
N GLN A 59 -8.03 -3.23 8.11
CA GLN A 59 -7.30 -2.82 6.91
C GLN A 59 -7.13 -3.99 5.94
N ASP A 60 -6.65 -5.14 6.43
CA ASP A 60 -6.37 -6.31 5.61
C ASP A 60 -7.65 -6.87 5.00
N ALA A 61 -8.75 -6.89 5.75
CA ALA A 61 -10.06 -7.30 5.23
C ALA A 61 -10.53 -6.37 4.10
N LEU A 62 -10.37 -5.05 4.25
CA LEU A 62 -10.74 -4.07 3.23
C LEU A 62 -9.88 -4.22 1.98
N LEU A 63 -8.55 -4.22 2.13
CA LEU A 63 -7.61 -4.26 1.00
C LEU A 63 -7.68 -5.59 0.24
N SER A 64 -7.85 -6.71 0.95
CA SER A 64 -8.04 -8.03 0.33
C SER A 64 -9.33 -8.08 -0.49
N ALA A 65 -10.44 -7.58 0.04
CA ALA A 65 -11.71 -7.53 -0.69
C ALA A 65 -11.60 -6.64 -1.95
N GLU A 66 -10.94 -5.49 -1.85
CA GLU A 66 -10.71 -4.61 -3.01
C GLU A 66 -9.82 -5.26 -4.08
N ARG A 67 -8.81 -6.04 -3.68
CA ARG A 67 -7.96 -6.80 -4.60
C ARG A 67 -8.76 -7.88 -5.34
N GLU A 68 -9.57 -8.66 -4.63
CA GLU A 68 -10.43 -9.68 -5.23
C GLU A 68 -11.45 -9.09 -6.22
N GLU A 69 -12.05 -7.95 -5.88
CA GLU A 69 -12.99 -7.24 -6.79
C GLU A 69 -12.33 -6.72 -8.06
N LYS A 70 -11.08 -6.25 -7.98
CA LYS A 70 -10.29 -5.88 -9.16
C LYS A 70 -9.95 -7.08 -10.05
N GLY A 71 -10.07 -8.29 -9.50
CA GLY A 71 -9.68 -9.55 -10.12
C GLY A 71 -8.19 -9.84 -10.00
N VAL A 72 -7.87 -10.99 -9.42
CA VAL A 72 -6.49 -11.47 -9.26
C VAL A 72 -6.00 -12.13 -10.54
N VAL A 73 -4.79 -11.79 -10.97
CA VAL A 73 -4.13 -12.38 -12.14
C VAL A 73 -3.11 -13.41 -11.67
N ASN A 74 -3.25 -14.65 -12.10
CA ASN A 74 -2.28 -15.70 -11.82
C ASN A 74 -1.09 -15.58 -12.79
N GLY A 75 0.09 -15.20 -12.29
CA GLY A 75 1.31 -15.07 -13.07
C GLY A 75 1.72 -16.35 -13.80
N ASP A 76 1.54 -17.52 -13.15
CA ASP A 76 1.89 -18.83 -13.72
C ASP A 76 0.98 -19.26 -14.89
N ALA A 77 -0.20 -18.66 -15.02
CA ALA A 77 -1.12 -18.93 -16.10
C ALA A 77 -0.90 -18.04 -17.34
N LEU A 78 0.03 -17.09 -17.27
CA LEU A 78 0.32 -16.19 -18.38
C LEU A 78 1.24 -16.89 -19.41
N PRO A 79 1.06 -16.62 -20.73
CA PRO A 79 1.86 -17.27 -21.76
C PRO A 79 3.32 -16.78 -21.69
N PRO A 80 4.29 -17.70 -21.78
CA PRO A 80 5.71 -17.35 -21.85
C PRO A 80 6.05 -16.65 -23.16
N THR A 81 7.17 -15.93 -23.18
CA THR A 81 7.71 -15.35 -24.40
C THR A 81 8.28 -16.43 -25.33
N ALA A 82 8.33 -16.15 -26.63
CA ALA A 82 8.91 -17.08 -27.61
C ALA A 82 10.43 -17.30 -27.42
N GLY A 83 11.13 -16.36 -26.77
CA GLY A 83 12.58 -16.42 -26.60
C GLY A 83 13.05 -17.19 -25.36
N ASP A 84 12.27 -17.19 -24.30
CA ASP A 84 12.60 -17.92 -23.06
C ASP A 84 11.31 -18.29 -22.30
N PRO A 85 11.09 -19.59 -22.02
CA PRO A 85 9.88 -20.04 -21.33
C PRO A 85 9.77 -19.59 -19.86
N ARG A 86 10.85 -19.05 -19.28
CA ARG A 86 10.85 -18.48 -17.92
C ARG A 86 10.41 -17.02 -17.89
N LEU A 87 10.31 -16.37 -19.05
CA LEU A 87 9.95 -14.98 -19.18
C LEU A 87 8.49 -14.83 -19.66
N VAL A 88 7.77 -13.97 -18.98
CA VAL A 88 6.40 -13.59 -19.32
C VAL A 88 6.33 -12.08 -19.49
N LEU A 89 5.72 -11.60 -20.56
CA LEU A 89 5.43 -10.18 -20.75
C LEU A 89 3.95 -9.95 -20.41
N TRP A 90 3.71 -9.11 -19.42
CA TRP A 90 2.36 -8.75 -19.01
C TRP A 90 2.28 -7.25 -18.73
N GLN A 91 1.16 -6.63 -19.08
CA GLN A 91 0.88 -5.23 -18.79
C GLN A 91 -0.40 -5.13 -17.97
N GLY A 92 -0.31 -4.51 -16.79
CA GLY A 92 -1.44 -4.32 -15.89
C GLY A 92 -1.04 -3.76 -14.53
N ASP A 93 -1.99 -3.79 -13.61
CA ASP A 93 -1.77 -3.37 -12.23
C ASP A 93 -1.04 -4.50 -11.46
N ILE A 94 0.24 -4.28 -11.13
CA ILE A 94 1.10 -5.25 -10.45
C ILE A 94 0.53 -5.71 -9.10
N THR A 95 -0.27 -4.87 -8.42
CA THR A 95 -0.90 -5.22 -7.14
C THR A 95 -1.98 -6.30 -7.26
N ARG A 96 -2.39 -6.64 -8.50
CA ARG A 96 -3.33 -7.72 -8.81
C ARG A 96 -2.64 -9.05 -9.07
N LEU A 97 -1.33 -9.07 -9.29
CA LEU A 97 -0.61 -10.32 -9.57
C LEU A 97 -0.61 -11.24 -8.34
N ARG A 98 -0.84 -12.52 -8.58
CA ARG A 98 -0.49 -13.59 -7.67
C ARG A 98 0.89 -14.11 -8.07
N ALA A 99 1.91 -13.67 -7.34
CA ALA A 99 3.30 -14.01 -7.52
C ALA A 99 3.95 -14.15 -6.13
N ASP A 100 5.06 -14.87 -6.04
CA ASP A 100 5.78 -15.08 -4.78
C ASP A 100 6.48 -13.81 -4.31
N ALA A 101 6.90 -12.95 -5.25
CA ALA A 101 7.50 -11.66 -4.98
C ALA A 101 7.23 -10.66 -6.11
N ILE A 102 7.25 -9.37 -5.77
CA ILE A 102 7.23 -8.27 -6.73
C ILE A 102 8.34 -7.29 -6.40
N VAL A 103 8.83 -6.55 -7.39
CA VAL A 103 9.83 -5.49 -7.18
C VAL A 103 9.10 -4.17 -6.98
N ASP A 104 9.38 -3.50 -5.86
CA ASP A 104 8.99 -2.11 -5.63
C ASP A 104 10.16 -1.18 -5.97
N ALA A 105 9.92 -0.22 -6.87
CA ALA A 105 10.89 0.80 -7.23
C ALA A 105 10.76 1.99 -6.27
N ASP A 106 11.31 1.83 -5.09
CA ASP A 106 11.25 2.81 -3.99
C ASP A 106 12.44 3.79 -4.02
N ASN A 107 12.36 4.83 -3.22
CA ASN A 107 13.47 5.74 -2.95
C ASN A 107 14.46 5.12 -1.94
N SER A 108 15.61 5.75 -1.75
CA SER A 108 16.67 5.22 -0.86
C SER A 108 16.31 5.11 0.62
N ALA A 109 15.18 5.66 1.06
CA ALA A 109 14.66 5.48 2.41
C ALA A 109 13.86 4.18 2.59
N LEU A 110 13.39 3.57 1.50
CA LEU A 110 12.53 2.37 1.46
C LEU A 110 11.24 2.48 2.31
N LEU A 111 10.77 3.71 2.56
CA LEU A 111 9.59 3.96 3.40
C LEU A 111 8.32 4.23 2.59
N GLY A 112 8.38 4.07 1.28
CA GLY A 112 7.29 4.38 0.38
C GLY A 112 7.13 5.88 0.11
N CYS A 113 6.25 6.21 -0.81
CA CYS A 113 5.93 7.58 -1.20
C CYS A 113 4.96 8.23 -0.21
N PHE A 114 5.39 9.32 0.43
CA PHE A 114 4.56 10.08 1.36
C PHE A 114 3.64 11.12 0.70
N ALA A 115 3.70 11.29 -0.63
CA ALA A 115 2.80 12.20 -1.32
C ALA A 115 1.38 11.60 -1.41
N PRO A 116 0.33 12.28 -0.89
CA PRO A 116 -1.02 11.75 -0.86
C PRO A 116 -1.53 11.35 -2.24
N CYS A 117 -1.96 10.11 -2.41
CA CYS A 117 -2.52 9.57 -3.65
C CYS A 117 -1.62 9.76 -4.88
N HIS A 118 -0.30 9.84 -4.71
CA HIS A 118 0.63 9.98 -5.83
C HIS A 118 0.51 8.81 -6.81
N GLY A 119 0.76 9.10 -8.10
CA GLY A 119 0.61 8.11 -9.18
C GLY A 119 1.83 7.23 -9.44
N CYS A 120 2.84 7.18 -8.57
CA CYS A 120 4.00 6.29 -8.72
C CYS A 120 3.70 4.86 -8.31
N ILE A 121 4.54 3.94 -8.76
CA ILE A 121 4.40 2.51 -8.47
C ILE A 121 4.57 2.21 -6.98
N ASP A 122 5.53 2.83 -6.32
CA ASP A 122 5.78 2.73 -4.90
C ASP A 122 4.52 3.11 -4.07
N ASN A 123 3.89 4.27 -4.34
CA ASN A 123 2.63 4.63 -3.69
C ASN A 123 1.52 3.60 -3.93
N ALA A 124 1.44 3.02 -5.14
CA ALA A 124 0.44 2.02 -5.46
C ALA A 124 0.67 0.72 -4.67
N ILE A 125 1.92 0.24 -4.61
CA ILE A 125 2.30 -0.98 -3.87
C ILE A 125 2.07 -0.78 -2.37
N HIS A 126 2.60 0.29 -1.77
CA HIS A 126 2.40 0.58 -0.35
C HIS A 126 0.93 0.75 0.03
N SER A 127 0.12 1.39 -0.83
CA SER A 127 -1.32 1.55 -0.60
C SER A 127 -2.10 0.23 -0.68
N ALA A 128 -1.64 -0.72 -1.49
CA ALA A 128 -2.27 -2.03 -1.64
C ALA A 128 -1.81 -3.04 -0.59
N ALA A 129 -0.54 -2.97 -0.18
CA ALA A 129 0.03 -3.84 0.86
C ALA A 129 -0.42 -3.48 2.28
N GLY A 130 -0.79 -2.21 2.50
CA GLY A 130 -1.13 -1.71 3.83
C GLY A 130 0.07 -1.18 4.61
N LEU A 131 -0.20 -0.61 5.78
CA LEU A 131 0.78 0.10 6.60
C LEU A 131 1.89 -0.79 7.18
N GLN A 132 1.64 -2.09 7.31
CA GLN A 132 2.63 -3.07 7.80
C GLN A 132 3.86 -3.18 6.88
N LEU A 133 3.73 -2.92 5.58
CA LEU A 133 4.89 -2.89 4.68
C LEU A 133 5.86 -1.78 5.08
N ARG A 134 5.36 -0.56 5.26
CA ARG A 134 6.18 0.58 5.71
C ARG A 134 6.84 0.33 7.06
N ASP A 135 6.12 -0.30 7.99
CA ASP A 135 6.66 -0.66 9.30
C ASP A 135 7.79 -1.70 9.18
N ALA A 136 7.63 -2.72 8.32
CA ALA A 136 8.68 -3.70 8.03
C ALA A 136 9.91 -3.04 7.40
N CYS A 137 9.73 -2.21 6.38
CA CYS A 137 10.80 -1.45 5.74
C CYS A 137 11.53 -0.54 6.75
N SER A 138 10.80 0.14 7.62
CA SER A 138 11.38 0.98 8.67
C SER A 138 12.31 0.20 9.60
N ARG A 139 11.91 -1.00 10.01
CA ARG A 139 12.77 -1.86 10.85
C ARG A 139 14.06 -2.24 10.13
N ILE A 140 13.99 -2.57 8.84
CA ILE A 140 15.16 -2.88 8.02
C ILE A 140 16.09 -1.66 7.94
N MET A 141 15.55 -0.49 7.62
CA MET A 141 16.34 0.74 7.46
C MET A 141 16.94 1.24 8.77
N LEU A 142 16.24 1.11 9.89
CA LEU A 142 16.78 1.41 11.21
C LEU A 142 17.95 0.48 11.58
N ALA A 143 17.84 -0.80 11.26
CA ALA A 143 18.93 -1.76 11.49
C ALA A 143 20.13 -1.50 10.58
N GLN A 144 19.89 -1.06 9.33
CA GLN A 144 20.94 -0.71 8.36
C GLN A 144 21.67 0.59 8.74
N GLY A 145 20.98 1.59 9.26
CA GLY A 145 21.54 2.86 9.73
C GLY A 145 22.01 3.82 8.63
N CYS A 146 21.74 3.53 7.36
CA CYS A 146 22.09 4.40 6.22
C CYS A 146 21.07 4.20 5.07
N PRO A 147 20.94 5.19 4.17
CA PRO A 147 20.10 5.06 2.97
C PRO A 147 20.50 3.85 2.12
N GLU A 148 19.52 3.23 1.45
CA GLU A 148 19.76 2.12 0.53
C GLU A 148 20.56 2.60 -0.68
N PRO A 149 21.71 1.95 -1.02
CA PRO A 149 22.48 2.31 -2.20
C PRO A 149 21.72 1.98 -3.50
N ASN A 150 21.96 2.77 -4.55
CA ASN A 150 21.41 2.49 -5.86
C ASN A 150 21.83 1.10 -6.37
N GLY A 151 20.86 0.37 -6.95
CA GLY A 151 21.09 -0.96 -7.50
C GLY A 151 21.11 -2.09 -6.47
N GLN A 152 20.82 -1.78 -5.21
CA GLN A 152 20.59 -2.77 -4.16
C GLN A 152 19.09 -2.97 -3.91
N ALA A 153 18.75 -4.08 -3.28
CA ALA A 153 17.38 -4.41 -2.89
C ALA A 153 17.35 -5.15 -1.55
N LYS A 154 16.22 -5.09 -0.90
CA LYS A 154 15.87 -5.87 0.31
C LYS A 154 14.76 -6.85 -0.01
N LEU A 155 14.77 -7.97 0.69
CA LEU A 155 13.71 -8.99 0.62
C LEU A 155 13.03 -9.13 1.97
#